data_0387088a9a4f930078b55240cdf9e2b7
#
_entry.id   0387088a9a4f930078b55240cdf9e2b7
#
_cell.length_a   1.000
_cell.length_b   1.000
_cell.length_c   1.000
_cell.angle_alpha   90.00
_cell.angle_beta   90.00
_cell.angle_gamma   90.00
#
_symmetry.space_group_name_H-M   'P 1'
#
loop_
_entity.id
_entity.type
_entity.pdbx_description
1 polymer ?
#
loop_
_entity_poly.entity_id
_entity_poly.type
_entity_poly.pdbx_seq_one_letter_code
_entity_poly.pdbx_strand_id
1 'polypeptide(L)' 'MSRLDSMLRRLTAQRDGLNWAAQQISGVEGDVLDLGLGNGRTYDHLREVMPERRVWVIDRVLQCHPSCVPPEENFLQ' A
#
# COMPACT_ATOMS: atom_id res chain seq x y z
N MET A 1 -27.56 5.44 -2.29
CA MET A 1 -26.28 5.31 -1.56
C MET A 1 -25.63 6.68 -1.42
N SER A 2 -25.22 7.05 -0.21
CA SER A 2 -24.56 8.32 0.02
C SER A 2 -23.11 8.30 -0.48
N ARG A 3 -22.51 9.49 -0.60
CA ARG A 3 -21.10 9.59 -0.96
C ARG A 3 -20.20 8.93 0.09
N LEU A 4 -20.60 9.02 1.35
CA LEU A 4 -19.87 8.36 2.43
C LEU A 4 -19.93 6.85 2.28
N ASP A 5 -21.11 6.31 1.98
CA ASP A 5 -21.27 4.88 1.74
C ASP A 5 -20.40 4.41 0.57
N SER A 6 -20.39 5.20 -0.53
CA SER A 6 -19.57 4.88 -1.70
C SER A 6 -18.07 4.86 -1.38
N MET A 7 -17.63 5.82 -0.55
CA MET A 7 -16.23 5.86 -0.12
C MET A 7 -15.88 4.64 0.72
N LEU A 8 -16.74 4.28 1.67
CA LEU A 8 -16.51 3.11 2.52
C LEU A 8 -16.42 1.83 1.69
N ARG A 9 -17.29 1.69 0.68
CA ARG A 9 -17.25 0.53 -0.22
C ARG A 9 -15.93 0.46 -0.98
N ARG A 10 -15.46 1.59 -1.51
CA ARG A 10 -14.18 1.62 -2.25
C ARG A 10 -13.01 1.27 -1.36
N LEU A 11 -12.96 1.84 -0.16
CA LEU A 11 -11.87 1.56 0.77
C LEU A 11 -11.85 0.11 1.23
N THR A 12 -13.04 -0.44 1.51
CA THR A 12 -13.18 -1.85 1.87
C THR A 12 -12.71 -2.75 0.73
N ALA A 13 -13.13 -2.47 -0.51
CA ALA A 13 -12.72 -3.24 -1.68
C ALA A 13 -11.21 -3.16 -1.90
N GLN A 14 -10.62 -1.99 -1.69
CA GLN A 14 -9.17 -1.81 -1.77
C GLN A 14 -8.43 -2.70 -0.78
N ARG A 15 -8.84 -2.64 0.48
CA ARG A 15 -8.24 -3.47 1.54
C ARG A 15 -8.38 -4.96 1.21
N ASP A 16 -9.58 -5.39 0.84
CA ASP A 16 -9.84 -6.79 0.55
C ASP A 16 -9.05 -7.26 -0.67
N GLY A 17 -8.92 -6.40 -1.68
CA GLY A 17 -8.11 -6.69 -2.85
C GLY A 17 -6.63 -6.84 -2.52
N LEU A 18 -6.09 -5.97 -1.65
CA LEU A 18 -4.70 -6.05 -1.21
C LEU A 18 -4.46 -7.32 -0.39
N ASN A 19 -5.39 -7.69 0.47
CA ASN A 19 -5.30 -8.93 1.24
C ASN A 19 -5.30 -10.15 0.32
N TRP A 20 -6.16 -10.15 -0.68
CA TRP A 20 -6.22 -11.21 -1.67
C TRP A 20 -4.90 -11.31 -2.45
N ALA A 21 -4.39 -10.18 -2.92
CA ALA A 21 -3.13 -10.14 -3.68
C ALA A 21 -1.97 -10.67 -2.83
N ALA A 22 -1.90 -10.30 -1.56
CA ALA A 22 -0.86 -10.77 -0.65
C ALA A 22 -0.91 -12.30 -0.52
N GLN A 23 -2.11 -12.88 -0.45
CA GLN A 23 -2.27 -14.33 -0.41
C GLN A 23 -1.82 -14.99 -1.70
N GLN A 24 -2.13 -14.39 -2.85
CA GLN A 24 -1.78 -14.95 -4.16
C GLN A 24 -0.27 -15.04 -4.37
N ILE A 25 0.50 -14.12 -3.80
CA ILE A 25 1.95 -14.10 -3.98
C ILE A 25 2.71 -14.70 -2.79
N SER A 26 2.01 -15.32 -1.84
CA SER A 26 2.65 -15.84 -0.62
C SER A 26 3.76 -16.84 -0.89
N GLY A 27 3.67 -17.61 -1.99
CA GLY A 27 4.71 -18.56 -2.40
C GLY A 27 5.73 -18.01 -3.39
N VAL A 28 5.64 -16.73 -3.74
CA VAL A 28 6.54 -16.08 -4.69
C VAL A 28 7.54 -15.23 -3.93
N GLU A 29 8.84 -15.49 -4.14
CA GLU A 29 9.89 -14.69 -3.52
C GLU A 29 10.06 -13.36 -4.24
N GLY A 30 10.48 -12.33 -3.50
CA GLY A 30 10.82 -11.03 -4.06
C GLY A 30 10.22 -9.88 -3.26
N ASP A 31 10.61 -8.69 -3.70
CA ASP A 31 10.14 -7.44 -3.12
C ASP A 31 8.83 -7.00 -3.76
N VAL A 32 8.19 -6.01 -3.17
CA VAL A 32 6.95 -5.41 -3.70
C VAL A 32 7.27 -3.99 -4.17
N LEU A 33 6.67 -3.60 -5.27
CA LEU A 33 6.78 -2.24 -5.80
C LEU A 33 5.40 -1.58 -5.75
N ASP A 34 5.29 -0.50 -4.99
CA ASP A 34 4.09 0.32 -4.91
C ASP A 34 4.27 1.56 -5.79
N LEU A 35 3.47 1.64 -6.85
CA LEU A 35 3.53 2.74 -7.81
C LEU A 35 2.60 3.86 -7.36
N GLY A 36 3.20 4.93 -6.84
CA GLY A 36 2.45 6.05 -6.31
C GLY A 36 2.14 5.88 -4.84
N LEU A 37 2.66 6.77 -4.01
CA LEU A 37 2.47 6.70 -2.56
C LEU A 37 1.16 7.35 -2.12
N GLY A 38 0.82 8.51 -2.71
CA GLY A 38 -0.35 9.28 -2.31
C GLY A 38 -0.31 9.59 -0.81
N ASN A 39 -1.42 9.29 -0.11
CA ASN A 39 -1.50 9.49 1.33
C ASN A 39 -0.83 8.36 2.15
N GLY A 40 -0.38 7.29 1.49
CA GLY A 40 0.34 6.21 2.13
C GLY A 40 -0.50 5.06 2.66
N ARG A 41 -1.81 5.07 2.46
CA ARG A 41 -2.70 4.02 3.00
C ARG A 41 -2.41 2.64 2.42
N THR A 42 -2.18 2.55 1.10
CA THR A 42 -1.85 1.29 0.45
C THR A 42 -0.51 0.76 0.95
N TYR A 43 0.51 1.63 0.98
CA TYR A 43 1.83 1.27 1.47
C TYR A 43 1.78 0.77 2.92
N ASP A 44 1.07 1.51 3.78
CA ASP A 44 0.94 1.16 5.18
C ASP A 44 0.31 -0.23 5.35
N HIS A 45 -0.75 -0.50 4.58
CA HIS A 45 -1.44 -1.79 4.62
C HIS A 45 -0.56 -2.92 4.10
N LEU A 46 0.20 -2.70 3.02
CA LEU A 46 1.13 -3.69 2.48
C LEU A 46 2.19 -4.09 3.51
N ARG A 47 2.72 -3.13 4.27
CA ARG A 47 3.68 -3.43 5.33
C ARG A 47 3.07 -4.28 6.42
N GLU A 48 1.79 -4.08 6.72
CA GLU A 48 1.09 -4.84 7.75
C GLU A 48 0.85 -6.28 7.33
N VAL A 49 0.39 -6.50 6.08
CA VAL A 49 0.03 -7.84 5.61
C VAL A 49 1.20 -8.64 5.07
N MET A 50 2.30 -7.97 4.73
CA MET A 50 3.53 -8.61 4.24
C MET A 50 4.76 -8.04 4.96
N PRO A 51 4.85 -8.21 6.29
CA PRO A 51 5.93 -7.58 7.07
C PRO A 51 7.33 -8.13 6.72
N GLU A 52 7.40 -9.31 6.14
CA GLU A 52 8.67 -9.95 5.75
C GLU A 52 9.20 -9.48 4.41
N ARG A 53 8.41 -8.71 3.64
CA ARG A 53 8.82 -8.24 2.33
C ARG A 53 9.26 -6.78 2.38
N ARG A 54 10.28 -6.45 1.57
CA ARG A 54 10.65 -5.07 1.35
C ARG A 54 9.68 -4.46 0.35
N VAL A 55 9.09 -3.31 0.69
CA VAL A 55 8.19 -2.58 -0.20
C VAL A 55 8.91 -1.33 -0.67
N TRP A 56 9.11 -1.24 -1.98
CA TRP A 56 9.66 -0.07 -2.64
C TRP A 56 8.52 0.83 -3.08
N VAL A 57 8.72 2.13 -2.98
CA VAL A 57 7.71 3.12 -3.37
C VAL A 57 8.31 4.07 -4.39
N ILE A 58 7.58 4.32 -5.47
CA ILE A 58 7.94 5.33 -6.46
C ILE A 58 6.87 6.40 -6.46
N ASP A 59 7.27 7.66 -6.23
CA ASP A 59 6.37 8.81 -6.35
C ASP A 59 7.19 10.05 -6.66
N ARG A 60 6.51 11.07 -7.17
CA ARG A 60 7.15 12.35 -7.50
C ARG A 60 7.45 13.18 -6.26
N VAL A 61 6.60 13.07 -5.24
CA VAL A 61 6.74 13.82 -3.99
C VAL A 61 6.35 12.93 -2.82
N LEU A 62 6.89 13.24 -1.65
CA LEU A 62 6.53 12.57 -0.41
C LEU A 62 5.46 13.38 0.30
N GLN A 63 4.19 13.00 0.13
CA GLN A 63 3.02 13.69 0.70
C GLN A 63 2.09 12.73 1.43
N CYS A 64 2.65 11.78 2.14
CA CYS A 64 1.86 10.82 2.90
C CYS A 64 1.70 11.27 4.34
N HIS A 65 0.80 10.59 5.05
CA HIS A 65 0.66 10.77 6.49
C HIS A 65 1.99 10.43 7.18
N PRO A 66 2.40 11.17 8.22
CA PRO A 66 3.68 10.90 8.90
C PRO A 66 3.87 9.46 9.38
N SER A 67 2.80 8.76 9.73
CA SER A 67 2.89 7.35 10.14
C SER A 67 3.13 6.39 8.98
N CYS A 68 3.03 6.86 7.73
CA CYS A 68 3.13 6.04 6.52
C CYS A 68 4.36 6.37 5.67
N VAL A 69 5.36 7.03 6.25
CA VAL A 69 6.58 7.39 5.52
C VAL A 69 7.45 6.16 5.33
N PRO A 70 7.80 5.80 4.07
CA PRO A 70 8.72 4.69 3.84
C PRO A 70 10.15 5.06 4.23
N PRO A 71 11.00 4.07 4.54
CA PRO A 71 12.43 4.32 4.71
C PRO A 71 12.99 5.01 3.47
N GLU A 72 13.92 5.94 3.68
CA GLU A 72 14.50 6.73 2.60
C GLU A 72 15.04 5.86 1.47
N GLU A 73 15.74 4.78 1.82
CA GLU A 73 16.33 3.86 0.86
C GLU A 73 15.30 3.10 0.02
N ASN A 74 14.05 3.07 0.47
CA ASN A 74 12.98 2.38 -0.26
C ASN A 74 12.06 3.34 -1.03
N PHE A 75 12.36 4.64 -0.99
CA PHE A 75 11.56 5.65 -1.69
C PHE A 75 12.32 6.16 -2.90
N LEU A 76 11.73 6.00 -4.09
CA LEU A 76 12.32 6.41 -5.36
C LEU A 76 11.47 7.55 -5.97
N GLN A 77 12.15 8.61 -6.37
CA GLN A 77 11.50 9.75 -7.02
C GLN A 77 11.67 9.70 -8.54
#